data_efc135d0005ab7d6f87a6551730a49b6
#
_entry.id   efc135d0005ab7d6f87a6551730a49b6
#
_cell.length_a   1.000
_cell.length_b   1.000
_cell.length_c   1.000
_cell.angle_alpha   90.00
_cell.angle_beta   90.00
_cell.angle_gamma   90.00
#
_symmetry.space_group_name_H-M   'P 1'
#
loop_
_entity.id
_entity.type
_entity.pdbx_description
1 polymer ?
#
loop_
_entity_poly.entity_id
_entity_poly.type
_entity_poly.pdbx_seq_one_letter_code
_entity_poly.pdbx_strand_id
1 'polypeptide(L)' 'MTNRIAELRKERKLSQAELAEAVDVTRQTIISLEKGSYVPSLLFALNLCEVFDAAVEDVFSKEEHS' A
#
# COMPACT_ATOMS: atom_id res chain seq x y z
N MET A 1 4.68 10.07 -5.35
CA MET A 1 4.84 8.61 -5.50
C MET A 1 3.51 7.99 -5.80
N THR A 2 3.47 7.08 -6.74
CA THR A 2 2.24 6.35 -7.05
C THR A 2 2.34 4.93 -6.51
N ASN A 3 1.19 4.31 -6.30
CA ASN A 3 1.18 2.94 -5.81
C ASN A 3 -0.07 2.22 -6.30
N ARG A 4 -0.03 0.91 -6.22
CA ARG A 4 -1.11 0.04 -6.64
C ARG A 4 -1.82 -0.60 -5.45
N ILE A 5 -1.71 0.02 -4.28
CA ILE A 5 -2.23 -0.59 -3.05
C ILE A 5 -3.74 -0.81 -3.12
N ALA A 6 -4.49 0.22 -3.55
CA ALA A 6 -5.94 0.08 -3.66
C ALA A 6 -6.32 -1.01 -4.66
N GLU A 7 -5.60 -1.08 -5.79
CA GLU A 7 -5.85 -2.08 -6.81
C GLU A 7 -5.60 -3.49 -6.27
N LEU A 8 -4.44 -3.69 -5.65
CA LEU A 8 -4.08 -4.99 -5.10
C LEU A 8 -5.01 -5.40 -3.97
N ARG A 9 -5.39 -4.43 -3.13
CA ARG A 9 -6.32 -4.67 -2.04
C ARG A 9 -7.66 -5.17 -2.56
N LYS A 10 -8.17 -4.52 -3.61
CA LYS A 10 -9.46 -4.90 -4.20
C LYS A 10 -9.39 -6.26 -4.87
N GLU A 11 -8.26 -6.58 -5.48
CA GLU A 11 -8.06 -7.91 -6.07
C GLU A 11 -8.17 -9.01 -5.01
N ARG A 12 -7.75 -8.71 -3.79
CA ARG A 12 -7.80 -9.66 -2.69
C ARG A 12 -9.07 -9.52 -1.87
N LYS A 13 -9.99 -8.65 -2.31
CA LYS A 13 -11.28 -8.44 -1.66
C LYS A 13 -11.13 -8.00 -0.20
N LEU A 14 -10.13 -7.18 0.05
CA LEU A 14 -9.88 -6.62 1.39
C LEU A 14 -10.45 -5.20 1.45
N SER A 15 -11.10 -4.88 2.57
CA SER A 15 -11.49 -3.51 2.85
C SER A 15 -10.26 -2.72 3.33
N GLN A 16 -10.37 -1.40 3.35
CA GLN A 16 -9.30 -0.57 3.89
C GLN A 16 -9.05 -0.91 5.36
N ALA A 17 -10.11 -1.17 6.11
CA ALA A 17 -9.98 -1.54 7.52
C ALA A 17 -9.28 -2.88 7.68
N GLU A 18 -9.60 -3.83 6.82
CA GLU A 18 -8.98 -5.15 6.88
C GLU A 18 -7.48 -5.08 6.56
N LEU A 19 -7.12 -4.30 5.56
CA LEU A 19 -5.70 -4.13 5.24
C LEU A 19 -4.98 -3.42 6.38
N ALA A 20 -5.60 -2.39 6.96
CA ALA A 20 -5.00 -1.66 8.08
C ALA A 20 -4.71 -2.62 9.24
N GLU A 21 -5.65 -3.50 9.54
CA GLU A 21 -5.47 -4.48 10.60
C GLU A 21 -4.33 -5.44 10.28
N ALA A 22 -4.24 -5.87 9.03
CA ALA A 22 -3.21 -6.83 8.62
C ALA A 22 -1.80 -6.27 8.77
N VAL A 23 -1.63 -4.96 8.62
CA VAL A 23 -0.31 -4.32 8.72
C VAL A 23 -0.18 -3.44 9.97
N ASP A 24 -1.13 -3.57 10.89
CA ASP A 24 -1.08 -2.95 12.22
C ASP A 24 -0.99 -1.42 12.17
N VAL A 25 -1.86 -0.81 11.37
CA VAL A 25 -1.97 0.65 11.28
C VAL A 25 -3.45 1.03 11.30
N THR A 26 -3.73 2.32 11.35
CA THR A 26 -5.13 2.78 11.32
C THR A 26 -5.65 2.80 9.89
N ARG A 27 -6.97 2.74 9.75
CA ARG A 27 -7.61 2.84 8.44
C ARG A 27 -7.25 4.16 7.76
N GLN A 28 -7.15 5.25 8.54
CA GLN A 28 -6.80 6.55 7.99
C GLN A 28 -5.42 6.52 7.33
N THR A 29 -4.49 5.76 7.89
CA THR A 29 -3.17 5.60 7.29
C THR A 29 -3.27 4.96 5.93
N ILE A 30 -4.11 3.94 5.79
CA ILE A 30 -4.32 3.27 4.49
C ILE A 30 -4.95 4.25 3.50
N ILE A 31 -5.93 5.02 3.94
CA ILE A 31 -6.58 6.01 3.07
C ILE A 31 -5.55 7.01 2.53
N SER A 32 -4.72 7.55 3.41
CA SER A 32 -3.68 8.51 3.02
C SER A 32 -2.66 7.88 2.09
N LEU A 33 -2.29 6.64 2.37
CA LEU A 33 -1.34 5.89 1.55
C LEU A 33 -1.87 5.70 0.14
N GLU A 34 -3.14 5.30 0.02
CA GLU A 34 -3.74 5.05 -1.30
C GLU A 34 -3.87 6.33 -2.11
N LYS A 35 -4.02 7.45 -1.44
CA LYS A 35 -4.06 8.76 -2.12
C LYS A 35 -2.69 9.26 -2.57
N GLY A 36 -1.63 8.63 -2.10
CA GLY A 36 -0.28 9.06 -2.41
C GLY A 36 0.20 10.22 -1.56
N SER A 37 -0.55 10.59 -0.51
CA SER A 37 -0.18 11.70 0.37
C SER A 37 0.63 11.27 1.58
N TYR A 38 0.97 10.01 1.66
CA TYR A 38 1.75 9.45 2.77
C TYR A 38 2.84 8.55 2.20
N VAL A 39 4.08 8.83 2.59
CA VAL A 39 5.23 8.01 2.15
C VAL A 39 5.54 7.02 3.26
N PRO A 40 5.38 5.72 3.01
CA PRO A 40 5.61 4.72 4.06
C PRO A 40 7.08 4.55 4.38
N SER A 41 7.36 4.12 5.61
CA SER A 41 8.71 3.70 5.96
C SER A 41 9.03 2.42 5.18
N LEU A 42 10.31 2.08 5.11
CA LEU A 42 10.73 0.86 4.42
C LEU A 42 10.09 -0.37 5.05
N LEU A 43 10.07 -0.44 6.37
CA LEU A 43 9.48 -1.58 7.06
C LEU A 43 7.99 -1.72 6.74
N PHE A 44 7.27 -0.60 6.75
CA PHE A 44 5.84 -0.61 6.43
C PHE A 44 5.62 -1.06 4.98
N ALA A 45 6.46 -0.55 4.07
CA ALA A 45 6.37 -0.94 2.66
C ALA A 45 6.60 -2.44 2.49
N LEU A 46 7.59 -2.99 3.20
CA LEU A 46 7.87 -4.42 3.13
C LEU A 46 6.71 -5.25 3.69
N ASN A 47 6.08 -4.78 4.76
CA ASN A 47 4.92 -5.48 5.33
C ASN A 47 3.76 -5.50 4.33
N LEU A 48 3.53 -4.40 3.64
CA LEU A 48 2.50 -4.34 2.61
C LEU A 48 2.80 -5.32 1.47
N CYS A 49 4.04 -5.35 1.04
CA CYS A 49 4.46 -6.28 -0.02
C CYS A 49 4.24 -7.72 0.39
N GLU A 50 4.46 -8.02 1.66
CA GLU A 50 4.24 -9.36 2.19
C GLU A 50 2.76 -9.75 2.13
N VAL A 51 1.89 -8.83 2.52
CA VAL A 51 0.46 -9.07 2.48
C VAL A 51 -0.02 -9.35 1.05
N PHE A 52 0.55 -8.62 0.09
CA PHE A 52 0.15 -8.76 -1.31
C PHE A 52 0.97 -9.80 -2.07
N ASP A 53 1.98 -10.37 -1.43
CA ASP A 53 2.88 -11.32 -2.08
C ASP A 53 3.43 -10.73 -3.37
N ALA A 54 3.92 -9.51 -3.30
CA ALA A 54 4.38 -8.75 -4.45
C ALA A 54 5.69 -8.05 -4.13
N ALA A 55 6.47 -7.73 -5.15
CA ALA A 55 7.72 -7.00 -4.97
C ALA A 55 7.44 -5.52 -4.73
N VAL A 56 8.40 -4.83 -4.11
CA VAL A 56 8.26 -3.40 -3.81
C VAL A 56 7.96 -2.61 -5.08
N GLU A 57 8.67 -2.90 -6.17
CA GLU A 57 8.49 -2.19 -7.42
C GLU A 57 7.15 -2.49 -8.09
N ASP A 58 6.47 -3.56 -7.69
CA ASP A 58 5.13 -3.87 -8.19
C ASP A 58 4.05 -3.12 -7.42
N VAL A 59 4.36 -2.73 -6.18
CA VAL A 59 3.39 -2.04 -5.32
C VAL A 59 3.56 -0.54 -5.39
N PHE A 60 4.81 -0.07 -5.42
CA PHE A 60 5.14 1.35 -5.42
C PHE A 60 5.89 1.73 -6.68
N SER A 61 5.61 2.90 -7.22
CA SER A 61 6.31 3.42 -8.38
C SER A 61 6.71 4.86 -8.13
N LYS A 62 7.90 5.21 -8.59
CA LYS A 62 8.28 6.59 -8.69
C LYS A 62 7.52 7.18 -9.87
N GLU A 63 7.04 8.38 -9.71
CA GLU A 63 6.49 9.09 -10.84
C GLU A 63 7.61 9.40 -11.81
N GLU A 64 7.45 8.95 -13.02
CA GLU A 64 8.47 9.14 -14.04
C GLU A 64 8.08 10.26 -14.97
N HIS A 65 8.98 11.19 -15.14
CA HIS A 65 8.85 12.26 -16.13
C HIS A 65 10.04 12.16 -17.04
N SER A 66 9.97 11.26 -17.92
CA SER A 66 11.05 11.12 -18.87
C SER A 66 10.96 12.18 -19.92
#